data_80909130d95aa3bd6591beca0380ca76
#
_entry.id   80909130d95aa3bd6591beca0380ca76
#
_cell.length_a   1.000
_cell.length_b   1.000
_cell.length_c   1.000
_cell.angle_alpha   90.00
_cell.angle_beta   90.00
_cell.angle_gamma   90.00
#
_symmetry.space_group_name_H-M   'P 1'
#
loop_
_entity.id
_entity.type
_entity.pdbx_description
1 polymer ?
#
loop_
_entity_poly.entity_id
_entity_poly.type
_entity_poly.pdbx_seq_one_letter_code
_entity_poly.pdbx_strand_id
1 'polypeptide(L)'
;MNRAKSGSPSVHPLSGRELRALRRLRREQEPASPFIFTSERRAPFTSAGFRKLIARLGVVAGFGFPVHPHMLRHACGFALANKGVDTRSLQAYLGHRNIQHTVRYTELAPTRFKGFWDD
;
A
#
# COMPACT_ATOMS: atom_id res chain seq x y z
N MET A 1 6.63 12.95 -2.08
CA MET A 1 7.18 11.73 -1.47
C MET A 1 8.14 11.06 -2.45
N ASN A 2 9.36 10.91 -2.02
CA ASN A 2 10.35 10.19 -2.84
C ASN A 2 10.19 8.69 -2.65
N ARG A 3 10.19 7.97 -3.76
CA ARG A 3 10.10 6.51 -3.74
C ARG A 3 11.49 5.92 -3.91
N ALA A 4 11.73 4.81 -3.21
CA ALA A 4 12.92 4.01 -3.46
C ALA A 4 12.83 3.44 -4.88
N LYS A 5 13.95 3.43 -5.59
CA LYS A 5 14.03 2.97 -6.98
C LYS A 5 13.20 3.83 -7.93
N SER A 6 12.68 3.26 -8.99
CA SER A 6 12.12 3.95 -10.16
C SER A 6 10.63 4.25 -10.10
N GLY A 7 10.05 4.40 -8.92
CA GLY A 7 8.63 4.75 -8.80
C GLY A 7 8.35 6.19 -9.20
N SER A 8 7.15 6.46 -9.69
CA SER A 8 6.69 7.81 -10.01
C SER A 8 6.06 8.45 -8.78
N PRO A 9 6.27 9.76 -8.55
CA PRO A 9 5.60 10.47 -7.48
C PRO A 9 4.08 10.50 -7.71
N SER A 10 3.32 10.44 -6.63
CA SER A 10 1.88 10.58 -6.70
C SER A 10 1.34 11.20 -5.42
N VAL A 11 0.16 11.84 -5.54
CA VAL A 11 -0.56 12.42 -4.41
C VAL A 11 -1.81 11.58 -4.19
N HIS A 12 -1.96 11.07 -2.98
CA HIS A 12 -3.06 10.20 -2.62
C HIS A 12 -4.02 10.91 -1.66
N PRO A 13 -5.33 10.86 -1.92
CA PRO A 13 -6.29 11.36 -0.95
C PRO A 13 -6.31 10.47 0.28
N LEU A 14 -6.57 11.07 1.43
CA LEU A 14 -6.71 10.36 2.69
C LEU A 14 -8.18 10.37 3.08
N SER A 15 -8.70 9.21 3.49
CA SER A 15 -10.04 9.12 4.05
C SER A 15 -10.10 9.80 5.43
N GLY A 16 -11.30 10.14 5.88
CA GLY A 16 -11.48 10.69 7.22
C GLY A 16 -10.97 9.76 8.31
N ARG A 17 -11.12 8.45 8.11
CA ARG A 17 -10.61 7.44 9.04
C ARG A 17 -9.09 7.47 9.14
N GLU A 18 -8.41 7.56 8.00
CA GLU A 18 -6.95 7.65 7.96
C GLU A 18 -6.46 8.94 8.60
N LEU A 19 -7.10 10.07 8.31
CA LEU A 19 -6.74 11.35 8.91
C LEU A 19 -6.88 11.32 10.44
N ARG A 20 -7.96 10.73 10.96
CA ARG A 20 -8.16 10.62 12.40
C ARG A 20 -7.08 9.74 13.03
N ALA A 21 -6.72 8.64 12.39
CA ALA A 21 -5.67 7.75 12.88
C ALA A 21 -4.31 8.44 12.90
N LEU A 22 -3.97 9.19 11.86
CA LEU A 22 -2.72 9.94 11.79
C LEU A 22 -2.65 11.06 12.83
N ARG A 23 -3.76 11.76 13.07
CA ARG A 23 -3.83 12.80 14.09
C ARG A 23 -3.66 12.22 15.49
N ARG A 24 -4.25 11.06 15.73
CA ARG A 24 -4.07 10.33 16.99
C ARG A 24 -2.62 9.92 17.18
N LEU A 25 -1.98 9.37 16.17
CA LEU A 25 -0.58 8.99 16.20
C LEU A 25 0.30 10.19 16.56
N ARG A 26 0.03 11.35 15.95
CA ARG A 26 0.77 12.57 16.23
C ARG A 26 0.63 13.02 17.69
N ARG A 27 -0.58 12.91 18.24
CA ARG A 27 -0.82 13.28 19.65
C ARG A 27 -0.12 12.35 20.63
N GLU A 28 -0.05 11.06 20.29
CA GLU A 28 0.55 10.04 21.15
C GLU A 28 2.06 9.91 20.98
N GLN A 29 2.62 10.57 19.98
CA GLN A 29 4.06 10.48 19.70
C GLN A 29 4.87 11.26 20.71
N GLU A 30 5.77 10.56 21.40
CA GLU A 30 6.69 11.17 22.37
C GLU A 30 8.10 10.60 22.20
N PRO A 31 9.12 11.47 22.01
CA PRO A 31 8.99 12.91 21.77
C PRO A 31 8.42 13.20 20.40
N ALA A 32 7.91 14.42 20.20
CA ALA A 32 7.46 14.84 18.88
C ALA A 32 8.59 14.70 17.86
N SER A 33 8.25 14.25 16.66
CA SER A 33 9.21 14.01 15.60
C SER A 33 8.72 14.62 14.30
N PRO A 34 9.63 15.10 13.40
CA PRO A 34 9.24 15.52 12.07
C PRO A 34 8.81 14.34 11.17
N PHE A 35 9.07 13.10 11.60
CA PHE A 35 8.69 11.89 10.85
C PHE A 35 7.36 11.35 11.38
N ILE A 36 6.46 10.98 10.48
CA ILE A 36 5.14 10.45 10.85
C ILE A 36 5.30 9.08 11.53
N PHE A 37 6.08 8.20 10.92
CA PHE A 37 6.30 6.85 11.44
C PHE A 37 7.74 6.71 11.90
N THR A 38 7.90 6.26 13.14
CA THR A 38 9.22 6.08 13.74
C THR A 38 9.36 4.67 14.29
N SER A 39 10.62 4.18 14.29
CA SER A 39 10.95 2.91 14.91
C SER A 39 11.00 3.04 16.44
N GLU A 40 11.26 1.94 17.13
CA GLU A 40 11.47 1.93 18.58
C GLU A 40 12.59 2.86 19.01
N ARG A 41 13.57 3.12 18.13
CA ARG A 41 14.67 4.06 18.36
C ARG A 41 14.28 5.52 18.11
N ARG A 42 13.01 5.78 17.83
CA ARG A 42 12.48 7.13 17.55
C ARG A 42 13.10 7.78 16.30
N ALA A 43 13.57 6.96 15.39
CA ALA A 43 14.13 7.36 14.10
C ALA A 43 13.21 6.90 12.97
N PRO A 44 13.31 7.47 11.77
CA PRO A 44 12.50 6.99 10.65
C PRO A 44 12.84 5.53 10.33
N PHE A 45 11.85 4.78 9.85
CA PHE A 45 12.05 3.39 9.48
C PHE A 45 13.02 3.27 8.31
N THR A 46 13.95 2.31 8.42
CA THR A 46 14.69 1.82 7.26
C THR A 46 13.80 0.81 6.50
N SER A 47 14.16 0.52 5.24
CA SER A 47 13.47 -0.52 4.48
C SER A 47 13.51 -1.87 5.19
N ALA A 48 14.68 -2.23 5.75
CA ALA A 48 14.83 -3.47 6.51
C ALA A 48 13.99 -3.48 7.79
N GLY A 49 13.95 -2.36 8.52
CA GLY A 49 13.15 -2.24 9.74
C GLY A 49 11.66 -2.34 9.46
N PHE A 50 11.19 -1.71 8.41
CA PHE A 50 9.79 -1.80 7.99
C PHE A 50 9.41 -3.22 7.59
N ARG A 51 10.28 -3.89 6.84
CA ARG A 51 10.07 -5.28 6.45
C ARG A 51 9.93 -6.20 7.67
N LYS A 52 10.79 -6.01 8.68
CA LYS A 52 10.72 -6.78 9.93
C LYS A 52 9.42 -6.52 10.69
N LEU A 53 8.96 -5.27 10.72
CA LEU A 53 7.70 -4.91 11.34
C LEU A 53 6.54 -5.64 10.66
N ILE A 54 6.48 -5.61 9.33
CA ILE A 54 5.40 -6.26 8.57
C ILE A 54 5.44 -7.77 8.79
N ALA A 55 6.61 -8.38 8.80
CA ALA A 55 6.75 -9.82 9.07
C ALA A 55 6.20 -10.17 10.46
N ARG A 56 6.54 -9.38 11.48
CA ARG A 56 6.06 -9.58 12.85
C ARG A 56 4.54 -9.43 12.94
N LEU A 57 3.99 -8.39 12.29
CA LEU A 57 2.55 -8.18 12.27
C LEU A 57 1.81 -9.32 11.55
N GLY A 58 2.41 -9.90 10.52
CA GLY A 58 1.86 -11.07 9.85
C GLY A 58 1.74 -12.27 10.78
N VAL A 59 2.75 -12.50 11.61
CA VAL A 59 2.71 -13.56 12.61
C VAL A 59 1.61 -13.30 13.65
N VAL A 60 1.53 -12.08 14.17
CA VAL A 60 0.51 -11.68 15.14
C VAL A 60 -0.89 -11.83 14.55
N ALA A 61 -1.06 -11.51 13.28
CA ALA A 61 -2.35 -11.64 12.58
C ALA A 61 -2.73 -13.09 12.26
N GLY A 62 -1.82 -14.04 12.46
CA GLY A 62 -2.13 -15.45 12.27
C GLY A 62 -1.94 -15.98 10.87
N PHE A 63 -1.22 -15.27 10.01
CA PHE A 63 -0.90 -15.81 8.68
C PHE A 63 0.06 -17.00 8.79
N GLY A 64 -0.22 -18.06 8.05
CA GLY A 64 0.59 -19.27 8.07
C GLY A 64 1.83 -19.22 7.17
N PHE A 65 2.20 -18.03 6.71
CA PHE A 65 3.34 -17.80 5.81
C PHE A 65 3.96 -16.45 6.13
N PRO A 66 5.25 -16.25 5.78
CA PRO A 66 5.90 -14.95 5.99
C PRO A 66 5.22 -13.84 5.17
N VAL A 67 4.92 -12.71 5.81
CA VAL A 67 4.33 -11.55 5.14
C VAL A 67 5.41 -10.49 4.93
N HIS A 68 5.45 -9.89 3.75
CA HIS A 68 6.35 -8.79 3.42
C HIS A 68 5.61 -7.67 2.67
N PRO A 69 6.18 -6.44 2.63
CA PRO A 69 5.47 -5.28 2.08
C PRO A 69 4.97 -5.46 0.64
N HIS A 70 5.70 -6.16 -0.21
CA HIS A 70 5.27 -6.42 -1.58
C HIS A 70 3.94 -7.17 -1.66
N MET A 71 3.68 -8.08 -0.74
CA MET A 71 2.40 -8.79 -0.68
C MET A 71 1.24 -7.83 -0.46
N LEU A 72 1.43 -6.83 0.42
CA LEU A 72 0.41 -5.81 0.66
C LEU A 72 0.16 -4.97 -0.58
N ARG A 73 1.21 -4.63 -1.29
CA ARG A 73 1.13 -3.87 -2.53
C ARG A 73 0.40 -4.66 -3.62
N HIS A 74 0.74 -5.93 -3.78
CA HIS A 74 0.04 -6.81 -4.72
C HIS A 74 -1.43 -6.99 -4.34
N ALA A 75 -1.72 -7.20 -3.07
CA ALA A 75 -3.10 -7.34 -2.60
C ALA A 75 -3.91 -6.06 -2.89
N CYS A 76 -3.32 -4.89 -2.68
CA CYS A 76 -3.94 -3.62 -3.01
C CYS A 76 -4.22 -3.53 -4.52
N GLY A 77 -3.23 -3.87 -5.35
CA GLY A 77 -3.38 -3.85 -6.80
C GLY A 77 -4.51 -4.75 -7.30
N PHE A 78 -4.56 -5.98 -6.82
CA PHE A 78 -5.63 -6.91 -7.18
C PHE A 78 -7.00 -6.45 -6.68
N ALA A 79 -7.07 -5.95 -5.44
CA ALA A 79 -8.33 -5.48 -4.87
C ALA A 79 -8.91 -4.31 -5.66
N LEU A 80 -8.09 -3.33 -6.02
CA LEU A 80 -8.53 -2.16 -6.78
C LEU A 80 -8.88 -2.54 -8.22
N ALA A 81 -8.09 -3.40 -8.84
CA ALA A 81 -8.39 -3.90 -10.19
C ALA A 81 -9.72 -4.66 -10.19
N ASN A 82 -9.98 -5.46 -9.17
CA ASN A 82 -11.24 -6.18 -9.04
C ASN A 82 -12.44 -5.26 -8.79
N LYS A 83 -12.22 -4.06 -8.27
CA LYS A 83 -13.27 -3.03 -8.14
C LYS A 83 -13.53 -2.28 -9.45
N GLY A 84 -12.79 -2.57 -10.50
CA GLY A 84 -12.95 -1.94 -11.80
C GLY A 84 -12.14 -0.68 -12.01
N VAL A 85 -11.15 -0.41 -11.16
CA VAL A 85 -10.24 0.72 -11.37
C VAL A 85 -9.43 0.48 -12.65
N ASP A 86 -9.39 1.48 -13.53
CA ASP A 86 -8.68 1.35 -14.79
C ASP A 86 -7.16 1.25 -14.61
N THR A 87 -6.48 0.65 -15.58
CA THR A 87 -5.05 0.36 -15.50
C THR A 87 -4.20 1.61 -15.30
N ARG A 88 -4.53 2.71 -15.98
CA ARG A 88 -3.76 3.97 -15.87
C ARG A 88 -3.90 4.60 -14.49
N SER A 89 -5.11 4.63 -13.94
CA SER A 89 -5.34 5.16 -12.59
C SER A 89 -4.63 4.30 -11.57
N LEU A 90 -4.68 2.97 -11.74
CA LEU A 90 -4.01 2.04 -10.84
C LEU A 90 -2.49 2.18 -10.91
N GLN A 91 -1.94 2.37 -12.12
CA GLN A 91 -0.53 2.65 -12.31
C GLN A 91 -0.09 3.89 -11.54
N ALA A 92 -0.85 4.97 -11.67
CA ALA A 92 -0.55 6.22 -10.97
C ALA A 92 -0.65 6.05 -9.45
N TYR A 93 -1.67 5.36 -8.98
CA TYR A 93 -1.87 5.10 -7.56
C TYR A 93 -0.72 4.30 -6.94
N LEU A 94 -0.30 3.23 -7.61
CA LEU A 94 0.81 2.39 -7.15
C LEU A 94 2.18 3.00 -7.45
N GLY A 95 2.24 3.99 -8.33
CA GLY A 95 3.48 4.66 -8.68
C GLY A 95 4.39 3.85 -9.59
N HIS A 96 3.83 2.96 -10.40
CA HIS A 96 4.62 2.19 -11.37
C HIS A 96 4.99 3.06 -12.56
N ARG A 97 6.27 3.14 -12.90
CA ARG A 97 6.71 3.79 -14.14
C ARG A 97 6.37 2.95 -15.35
N ASN A 98 6.54 1.64 -15.23
CA ASN A 98 6.22 0.71 -16.29
C ASN A 98 4.80 0.19 -16.10
N ILE A 99 3.91 0.49 -17.05
CA ILE A 99 2.51 0.10 -17.00
C ILE A 99 2.34 -1.44 -17.01
N GLN A 100 3.30 -2.17 -17.55
CA GLN A 100 3.21 -3.63 -17.58
C GLN A 100 3.10 -4.25 -16.20
N HIS A 101 3.69 -3.62 -15.19
CA HIS A 101 3.52 -4.07 -13.80
C HIS A 101 2.07 -3.94 -13.32
N THR A 102 1.34 -2.95 -13.83
CA THR A 102 -0.05 -2.69 -13.45
C THR A 102 -1.03 -3.51 -14.28
N VAL A 103 -0.73 -3.71 -15.57
CA VAL A 103 -1.58 -4.47 -16.51
C VAL A 103 -1.89 -5.86 -15.96
N ARG A 104 -0.92 -6.48 -15.29
CA ARG A 104 -1.10 -7.81 -14.70
C ARG A 104 -2.29 -7.86 -13.75
N TYR A 105 -2.50 -6.82 -12.93
CA TYR A 105 -3.61 -6.78 -11.98
C TYR A 105 -4.96 -6.71 -12.68
N THR A 106 -5.06 -5.85 -13.69
CA THR A 106 -6.31 -5.70 -14.44
C THR A 106 -6.63 -6.92 -15.30
N GLU A 107 -5.62 -7.58 -15.87
CA GLU A 107 -5.81 -8.80 -16.65
C GLU A 107 -6.32 -9.96 -15.81
N LEU A 108 -5.92 -10.04 -14.54
CA LEU A 108 -6.29 -11.12 -13.66
C LEU A 108 -7.54 -10.83 -12.80
N ALA A 109 -8.09 -9.62 -12.90
CA ALA A 109 -9.28 -9.26 -12.11
C ALA A 109 -10.55 -9.92 -12.66
N PRO A 110 -11.27 -10.72 -11.86
CA PRO A 110 -12.50 -11.37 -12.34
C PRO A 110 -13.56 -10.41 -12.83
N THR A 111 -13.64 -9.21 -12.23
CA THR A 111 -14.63 -8.19 -12.62
C THR A 111 -14.40 -7.64 -14.02
N ARG A 112 -13.24 -7.89 -14.64
CA ARG A 112 -12.95 -7.50 -16.01
C ARG A 112 -13.99 -8.00 -17.00
N PHE A 113 -14.58 -9.16 -16.73
CA PHE A 113 -15.57 -9.79 -17.59
C PHE A 113 -17.00 -9.57 -17.11
N LYS A 114 -17.18 -8.81 -16.04
CA LYS A 114 -18.49 -8.51 -15.51
C LYS A 114 -19.30 -7.71 -16.54
N GLY A 115 -20.52 -8.12 -16.75
CA GLY A 115 -21.40 -7.46 -17.72
C GLY A 115 -21.25 -7.93 -19.17
N PHE A 116 -20.30 -8.86 -19.46
CA PHE A 116 -20.17 -9.43 -20.79
C PHE A 116 -21.42 -10.22 -21.18
N TRP A 117 -22.07 -10.83 -20.20
CA TRP A 117 -23.29 -11.58 -20.36
C TRP A 117 -24.33 -11.00 -19.43
N ASP A 118 -25.11 -10.05 -19.94
CA ASP A 118 -26.19 -9.42 -19.17
C ASP A 118 -27.43 -10.29 -19.23
N ASP A 119 -27.75 -10.93 -18.13
CA ASP A 119 -28.99 -11.66 -17.95
C ASP A 119 -29.90 -10.96 -16.95
#